data_b42a177e317390a084eb6c5701def5e8
#
_entry.id   b42a177e317390a084eb6c5701def5e8
#
_cell.length_a   1.000
_cell.length_b   1.000
_cell.length_c   1.000
_cell.angle_alpha   90.00
_cell.angle_beta   90.00
_cell.angle_gamma   90.00
#
_symmetry.space_group_name_H-M   'P 1'
#
loop_
_entity.id
_entity.type
_entity.pdbx_description
1 polymer ?
#
loop_
_entity_poly.entity_id
_entity_poly.type
_entity_poly.pdbx_seq_one_letter_code
_entity_poly.pdbx_strand_id
1 'polypeptide(L)'
;MASYKLYSLVLLQLLLVLSAFDSGNADGLKLGFYKRTCPSAESVITKTTHQYISREPTLAAPLLRLNFHDCFVRGCDGSVLLNSTKNNQAEKAALPNLSIRGFNVIDAAKSAVEKICPGVVSCADILALVSRDAVSLTYGPHWEVPTGRRDGKVSNISEALANLLPPFANITTLKSAFAAKGLNVKDLVVLSGGHTIGRSLCSAFTNRLYNFTGRGDADPTLDPKYAANLRKKCKPTDVTTRVEMDPGSFKTFDEDYYTLVAKRRSLFQSDAALLDDPETKAYVILQATTHGSTFAKDFAESMVKLGKVGALTGKAGEIRKHCAFVNQ
;
A
#
# COMPACT_ATOMS: atom_id res chain seq x y z
N MET A 1 9.87 3.64 -55.17
CA MET A 1 8.45 3.47 -54.69
C MET A 1 8.26 2.36 -53.66
N ALA A 2 9.07 1.33 -53.58
CA ALA A 2 8.98 0.27 -52.56
C ALA A 2 9.44 0.69 -51.14
N SER A 3 10.44 1.58 -51.04
CA SER A 3 11.01 2.00 -49.73
C SER A 3 10.03 2.82 -48.88
N TYR A 4 9.25 3.72 -49.48
CA TYR A 4 8.28 4.55 -48.75
C TYR A 4 7.09 3.75 -48.17
N LYS A 5 6.68 2.68 -48.80
CA LYS A 5 5.63 1.79 -48.31
C LYS A 5 6.08 1.00 -47.06
N LEU A 6 7.37 0.63 -47.00
CA LEU A 6 7.93 -0.09 -45.86
C LEU A 6 8.05 0.82 -44.63
N TYR A 7 8.49 2.06 -44.78
CA TYR A 7 8.54 3.05 -43.67
C TYR A 7 7.16 3.42 -43.16
N SER A 8 6.16 3.55 -44.04
CA SER A 8 4.77 3.79 -43.63
C SER A 8 4.18 2.61 -42.81
N LEU A 9 4.48 1.36 -43.19
CA LEU A 9 4.00 0.20 -42.43
C LEU A 9 4.67 0.08 -41.06
N VAL A 10 5.97 0.34 -40.97
CA VAL A 10 6.71 0.31 -39.70
C VAL A 10 6.25 1.45 -38.76
N LEU A 11 6.02 2.67 -39.29
CA LEU A 11 5.44 3.77 -38.50
C LEU A 11 4.01 3.45 -38.01
N LEU A 12 3.20 2.82 -38.83
CA LEU A 12 1.83 2.44 -38.47
C LEU A 12 1.84 1.32 -37.40
N GLN A 13 2.77 0.37 -37.49
CA GLN A 13 2.94 -0.65 -36.46
C GLN A 13 3.50 -0.08 -35.14
N LEU A 14 4.43 0.89 -35.19
CA LEU A 14 4.91 1.61 -34.00
C LEU A 14 3.79 2.44 -33.33
N LEU A 15 2.94 3.10 -34.11
CA LEU A 15 1.78 3.84 -33.61
C LEU A 15 0.72 2.92 -33.00
N LEU A 16 0.52 1.72 -33.55
CA LEU A 16 -0.39 0.71 -33.02
C LEU A 16 0.15 0.06 -31.72
N VAL A 17 1.46 -0.08 -31.59
CA VAL A 17 2.09 -0.59 -30.35
C VAL A 17 2.08 0.48 -29.24
N LEU A 18 2.19 1.77 -29.60
CA LEU A 18 2.08 2.89 -28.64
C LEU A 18 0.65 3.11 -28.13
N SER A 19 -0.38 2.69 -28.87
CA SER A 19 -1.77 2.76 -28.43
C SER A 19 -2.20 1.59 -27.53
N ALA A 20 -1.35 0.57 -27.33
CA ALA A 20 -1.63 -0.57 -26.47
C ALA A 20 -1.19 -0.37 -24.98
N PHE A 21 -0.50 0.72 -24.65
CA PHE A 21 -0.42 1.19 -23.27
C PHE A 21 -1.65 2.03 -22.96
N ASP A 22 -2.78 1.36 -22.83
CA ASP A 22 -3.94 1.89 -22.15
C ASP A 22 -3.53 2.06 -20.67
N SER A 23 -2.95 3.23 -20.35
CA SER A 23 -2.84 3.70 -18.98
C SER A 23 -4.28 3.76 -18.48
N GLY A 24 -4.66 2.78 -17.63
CA GLY A 24 -5.98 2.60 -17.10
C GLY A 24 -6.54 3.95 -16.63
N ASN A 25 -7.36 4.55 -17.46
CA ASN A 25 -7.99 5.82 -17.19
C ASN A 25 -8.89 5.64 -15.97
N ALA A 26 -8.50 6.21 -14.83
CA ALA A 26 -9.31 6.30 -13.62
C ALA A 26 -10.57 7.19 -13.81
N ASP A 27 -10.91 7.55 -15.05
CA ASP A 27 -12.04 8.41 -15.43
C ASP A 27 -13.41 7.86 -14.99
N GLY A 28 -13.50 6.58 -14.62
CA GLY A 28 -14.72 5.97 -14.06
C GLY A 28 -14.91 6.11 -12.56
N LEU A 29 -13.88 6.55 -11.80
CA LEU A 29 -13.97 6.69 -10.36
C LEU A 29 -14.66 8.01 -9.98
N LYS A 30 -15.61 7.95 -9.06
CA LYS A 30 -16.32 9.15 -8.57
C LYS A 30 -16.77 9.01 -7.12
N LEU A 31 -16.91 10.12 -6.46
CA LEU A 31 -17.50 10.18 -5.13
C LEU A 31 -18.98 9.77 -5.20
N GLY A 32 -19.40 8.92 -4.26
CA GLY A 32 -20.77 8.45 -4.20
C GLY A 32 -21.18 7.58 -5.40
N PHE A 33 -20.26 6.82 -6.00
CA PHE A 33 -20.53 5.92 -7.12
C PHE A 33 -21.73 5.00 -6.84
N TYR A 34 -21.85 4.50 -5.62
CA TYR A 34 -22.88 3.58 -5.19
C TYR A 34 -24.19 4.25 -4.69
N LYS A 35 -24.29 5.58 -4.67
CA LYS A 35 -25.49 6.30 -4.13
C LYS A 35 -26.82 5.79 -4.68
N ARG A 36 -26.86 5.35 -5.94
CA ARG A 36 -28.08 4.88 -6.62
C ARG A 36 -28.22 3.36 -6.59
N THR A 37 -27.14 2.60 -6.62
CA THR A 37 -27.13 1.14 -6.78
C THR A 37 -27.00 0.40 -5.46
N CYS A 38 -26.35 0.99 -4.46
CA CYS A 38 -26.20 0.45 -3.10
C CYS A 38 -25.94 1.61 -2.10
N PRO A 39 -26.95 2.42 -1.74
CA PRO A 39 -26.79 3.63 -0.92
C PRO A 39 -26.12 3.40 0.43
N SER A 40 -26.29 2.22 1.02
CA SER A 40 -25.73 1.85 2.32
C SER A 40 -24.36 1.16 2.25
N ALA A 41 -23.76 1.02 1.04
CA ALA A 41 -22.49 0.28 0.88
C ALA A 41 -21.41 0.75 1.84
N GLU A 42 -21.10 2.06 1.82
CA GLU A 42 -20.03 2.62 2.64
C GLU A 42 -20.31 2.46 4.13
N SER A 43 -21.54 2.74 4.60
CA SER A 43 -21.88 2.62 6.01
C SER A 43 -21.82 1.18 6.54
N VAL A 44 -22.16 0.19 5.70
CA VAL A 44 -22.04 -1.23 6.04
C VAL A 44 -20.58 -1.66 6.14
N ILE A 45 -19.73 -1.20 5.20
CA ILE A 45 -18.29 -1.47 5.21
C ILE A 45 -17.66 -0.83 6.46
N THR A 46 -17.94 0.45 6.72
CA THR A 46 -17.43 1.16 7.90
C THR A 46 -17.86 0.46 9.21
N LYS A 47 -19.13 0.06 9.34
CA LYS A 47 -19.60 -0.67 10.52
C LYS A 47 -18.84 -1.99 10.71
N THR A 48 -18.62 -2.73 9.63
CA THR A 48 -17.89 -4.01 9.69
C THR A 48 -16.45 -3.76 10.08
N THR A 49 -15.77 -2.81 9.46
CA THR A 49 -14.38 -2.45 9.78
C THR A 49 -14.23 -2.05 11.24
N HIS A 50 -15.14 -1.21 11.74
CA HIS A 50 -15.19 -0.81 13.13
C HIS A 50 -15.32 -2.00 14.09
N GLN A 51 -16.20 -2.97 13.79
CA GLN A 51 -16.38 -4.15 14.64
C GLN A 51 -15.09 -4.97 14.80
N TYR A 52 -14.29 -5.10 13.72
CA TYR A 52 -13.05 -5.85 13.76
C TYR A 52 -11.92 -5.07 14.45
N ILE A 53 -11.76 -3.79 14.13
CA ILE A 53 -10.67 -2.96 14.69
C ILE A 53 -10.93 -2.70 16.19
N SER A 54 -12.17 -2.51 16.63
CA SER A 54 -12.48 -2.34 18.06
C SER A 54 -12.12 -3.59 18.89
N ARG A 55 -12.21 -4.79 18.30
CA ARG A 55 -11.81 -6.03 18.96
C ARG A 55 -10.31 -6.30 18.88
N GLU A 56 -9.70 -5.93 17.78
CA GLU A 56 -8.28 -6.09 17.51
C GLU A 56 -7.68 -4.83 16.85
N PRO A 57 -7.30 -3.81 17.64
CA PRO A 57 -6.78 -2.54 17.12
C PRO A 57 -5.51 -2.71 16.26
N THR A 58 -4.79 -3.81 16.44
CA THR A 58 -3.60 -4.12 15.63
C THR A 58 -3.89 -4.49 14.18
N LEU A 59 -5.17 -4.58 13.78
CA LEU A 59 -5.57 -4.82 12.39
C LEU A 59 -5.50 -3.57 11.50
N ALA A 60 -5.52 -2.37 12.06
CA ALA A 60 -5.52 -1.14 11.26
C ALA A 60 -4.32 -1.04 10.31
N ALA A 61 -3.11 -1.22 10.83
CA ALA A 61 -1.89 -1.18 10.03
C ALA A 61 -1.84 -2.26 8.92
N PRO A 62 -2.13 -3.56 9.18
CA PRO A 62 -2.27 -4.55 8.12
C PRO A 62 -3.29 -4.21 7.03
N LEU A 63 -4.42 -3.61 7.37
CA LEU A 63 -5.46 -3.22 6.41
C LEU A 63 -5.00 -2.07 5.51
N LEU A 64 -4.34 -1.06 6.08
CA LEU A 64 -3.71 0.01 5.32
C LEU A 64 -2.63 -0.55 4.37
N ARG A 65 -1.75 -1.42 4.89
CA ARG A 65 -0.69 -2.04 4.11
C ARG A 65 -1.25 -2.95 3.00
N LEU A 66 -2.33 -3.67 3.24
CA LEU A 66 -2.98 -4.54 2.26
C LEU A 66 -3.44 -3.74 1.03
N ASN A 67 -4.03 -2.56 1.25
CA ASN A 67 -4.41 -1.65 0.16
C ASN A 67 -3.20 -1.12 -0.62
N PHE A 68 -2.09 -0.77 0.07
CA PHE A 68 -0.87 -0.35 -0.59
C PHE A 68 -0.29 -1.46 -1.46
N HIS A 69 -0.23 -2.70 -0.95
CA HIS A 69 0.28 -3.85 -1.70
C HIS A 69 -0.57 -4.16 -2.93
N ASP A 70 -1.90 -4.05 -2.84
CA ASP A 70 -2.79 -4.17 -4.00
C ASP A 70 -2.40 -3.16 -5.08
N CYS A 71 -2.43 -1.87 -4.72
CA CYS A 71 -2.21 -0.77 -5.66
C CYS A 71 -0.82 -0.76 -6.30
N PHE A 72 0.21 -1.25 -5.59
CA PHE A 72 1.60 -1.25 -6.07
C PHE A 72 1.95 -2.41 -7.01
N VAL A 73 1.15 -3.48 -7.09
CA VAL A 73 1.42 -4.61 -7.99
C VAL A 73 0.78 -4.37 -9.35
N ARG A 74 -0.48 -4.67 -9.51
CA ARG A 74 -1.22 -4.53 -10.78
C ARG A 74 -2.03 -3.23 -10.87
N GLY A 75 -2.12 -2.50 -9.79
CA GLY A 75 -3.00 -1.38 -9.56
C GLY A 75 -4.09 -1.76 -8.55
N CYS A 76 -4.91 -0.79 -8.17
CA CYS A 76 -5.97 -0.98 -7.17
C CYS A 76 -7.14 -1.79 -7.75
N ASP A 77 -6.93 -3.08 -7.97
CA ASP A 77 -7.87 -4.00 -8.63
C ASP A 77 -8.26 -5.21 -7.76
N GLY A 78 -7.85 -5.22 -6.50
CA GLY A 78 -8.15 -6.31 -5.56
C GLY A 78 -7.44 -7.62 -5.89
N SER A 79 -6.43 -7.64 -6.77
CA SER A 79 -5.70 -8.86 -7.17
C SER A 79 -4.97 -9.52 -6.00
N VAL A 80 -4.48 -8.74 -5.03
CA VAL A 80 -3.85 -9.25 -3.81
C VAL A 80 -4.78 -10.15 -2.98
N LEU A 81 -6.08 -10.05 -3.17
CA LEU A 81 -7.09 -10.82 -2.43
C LEU A 81 -7.30 -12.24 -2.99
N LEU A 82 -6.87 -12.49 -4.24
CA LEU A 82 -7.04 -13.79 -4.89
C LEU A 82 -6.18 -14.88 -4.24
N ASN A 83 -6.73 -16.08 -4.14
CA ASN A 83 -6.01 -17.25 -3.69
C ASN A 83 -5.23 -17.89 -4.84
N SER A 84 -4.14 -18.59 -4.50
CA SER A 84 -3.41 -19.46 -5.42
C SER A 84 -4.31 -20.60 -5.93
N THR A 85 -4.06 -21.03 -7.16
CA THR A 85 -4.69 -22.20 -7.77
C THR A 85 -3.66 -23.31 -7.95
N LYS A 86 -4.09 -24.48 -8.43
CA LYS A 86 -3.19 -25.59 -8.71
C LYS A 86 -2.03 -25.22 -9.66
N ASN A 87 -2.29 -24.29 -10.59
CA ASN A 87 -1.36 -23.95 -11.68
C ASN A 87 -0.78 -22.55 -11.57
N ASN A 88 -1.14 -21.77 -10.53
CA ASN A 88 -0.70 -20.39 -10.37
C ASN A 88 -0.57 -19.99 -8.90
N GLN A 89 0.60 -19.49 -8.53
CA GLN A 89 0.82 -18.87 -7.22
C GLN A 89 0.41 -17.39 -7.29
N ALA A 90 -0.56 -17.02 -6.45
CA ALA A 90 -1.06 -15.66 -6.35
C ALA A 90 -0.11 -14.76 -5.55
N GLU A 91 -0.35 -13.46 -5.61
CA GLU A 91 0.39 -12.43 -4.86
C GLU A 91 0.46 -12.72 -3.36
N LYS A 92 -0.59 -13.31 -2.76
CA LYS A 92 -0.60 -13.73 -1.34
C LYS A 92 0.58 -14.63 -0.96
N ALA A 93 1.09 -15.45 -1.89
CA ALA A 93 2.20 -16.36 -1.66
C ALA A 93 3.57 -15.68 -1.71
N ALA A 94 3.66 -14.42 -2.16
CA ALA A 94 4.89 -13.67 -2.21
C ALA A 94 5.41 -13.36 -0.80
N LEU A 95 6.73 -13.48 -0.60
CA LEU A 95 7.39 -13.25 0.69
C LEU A 95 6.94 -11.94 1.39
N PRO A 96 6.86 -10.77 0.72
CA PRO A 96 6.39 -9.55 1.37
C PRO A 96 4.93 -9.63 1.82
N ASN A 97 4.12 -10.51 1.24
CA ASN A 97 2.69 -10.65 1.54
C ASN A 97 2.39 -11.66 2.64
N LEU A 98 3.31 -12.59 2.96
CA LEU A 98 3.10 -13.64 3.97
C LEU A 98 2.82 -13.08 5.37
N SER A 99 3.26 -11.86 5.67
CA SER A 99 3.02 -11.21 6.96
C SER A 99 1.75 -10.37 7.01
N ILE A 100 1.03 -10.21 5.89
CA ILE A 100 -0.20 -9.41 5.83
C ILE A 100 -1.34 -10.18 6.52
N ARG A 101 -2.16 -9.43 7.24
CA ARG A 101 -3.38 -9.91 7.92
C ARG A 101 -4.57 -9.04 7.53
N GLY A 102 -5.76 -9.43 7.93
CA GLY A 102 -6.96 -8.63 7.71
C GLY A 102 -7.79 -9.06 6.50
N PHE A 103 -7.42 -10.12 5.78
CA PHE A 103 -8.23 -10.66 4.69
C PHE A 103 -9.65 -11.03 5.14
N ASN A 104 -9.79 -11.54 6.36
CA ASN A 104 -11.08 -11.86 6.98
C ASN A 104 -11.97 -10.62 7.20
N VAL A 105 -11.40 -9.43 7.37
CA VAL A 105 -12.16 -8.17 7.47
C VAL A 105 -12.76 -7.82 6.10
N ILE A 106 -11.96 -7.97 5.04
CA ILE A 106 -12.41 -7.75 3.66
C ILE A 106 -13.52 -8.73 3.30
N ASP A 107 -13.34 -10.02 3.61
CA ASP A 107 -14.35 -11.07 3.34
C ASP A 107 -15.65 -10.80 4.12
N ALA A 108 -15.55 -10.36 5.38
CA ALA A 108 -16.72 -10.01 6.19
C ALA A 108 -17.46 -8.78 5.62
N ALA A 109 -16.73 -7.74 5.21
CA ALA A 109 -17.30 -6.56 4.58
C ALA A 109 -17.96 -6.92 3.23
N LYS A 110 -17.31 -7.75 2.41
CA LYS A 110 -17.87 -8.26 1.16
C LYS A 110 -19.16 -9.05 1.42
N SER A 111 -19.12 -9.99 2.34
CA SER A 111 -20.31 -10.76 2.71
C SER A 111 -21.47 -9.89 3.21
N ALA A 112 -21.17 -8.82 3.95
CA ALA A 112 -22.17 -7.91 4.45
C ALA A 112 -22.83 -7.09 3.33
N VAL A 113 -22.06 -6.58 2.37
CA VAL A 113 -22.63 -5.82 1.23
C VAL A 113 -23.34 -6.72 0.23
N GLU A 114 -22.87 -7.96 0.02
CA GLU A 114 -23.55 -8.91 -0.88
C GLU A 114 -24.97 -9.30 -0.38
N LYS A 115 -25.22 -9.26 0.93
CA LYS A 115 -26.57 -9.51 1.48
C LYS A 115 -27.58 -8.43 1.13
N ILE A 116 -27.12 -7.20 0.90
CA ILE A 116 -28.00 -6.05 0.63
C ILE A 116 -27.97 -5.61 -0.84
N CYS A 117 -26.84 -5.76 -1.50
CA CYS A 117 -26.63 -5.35 -2.90
C CYS A 117 -25.78 -6.40 -3.63
N PRO A 118 -26.35 -7.57 -3.97
CA PRO A 118 -25.59 -8.67 -4.60
C PRO A 118 -24.95 -8.25 -5.92
N GLY A 119 -23.65 -8.51 -6.09
CA GLY A 119 -22.90 -8.27 -7.32
C GLY A 119 -22.69 -6.78 -7.67
N VAL A 120 -22.83 -5.86 -6.72
CA VAL A 120 -22.74 -4.42 -6.98
C VAL A 120 -21.39 -3.84 -6.58
N VAL A 121 -20.89 -4.17 -5.37
CA VAL A 121 -19.69 -3.54 -4.78
C VAL A 121 -18.47 -4.41 -5.04
N SER A 122 -17.43 -3.85 -5.67
CA SER A 122 -16.19 -4.58 -5.94
C SER A 122 -15.35 -4.82 -4.68
N CYS A 123 -14.53 -5.86 -4.70
CA CYS A 123 -13.55 -6.12 -3.64
C CYS A 123 -12.47 -5.03 -3.58
N ALA A 124 -12.09 -4.47 -4.73
CA ALA A 124 -11.15 -3.35 -4.83
C ALA A 124 -11.68 -2.09 -4.12
N ASP A 125 -12.97 -1.76 -4.28
CA ASP A 125 -13.57 -0.62 -3.56
C ASP A 125 -13.73 -0.91 -2.06
N ILE A 126 -14.07 -2.14 -1.68
CA ILE A 126 -14.11 -2.53 -0.26
C ILE A 126 -12.73 -2.35 0.37
N LEU A 127 -11.67 -2.77 -0.31
CA LEU A 127 -10.30 -2.64 0.19
C LEU A 127 -9.90 -1.18 0.40
N ALA A 128 -10.22 -0.30 -0.55
CA ALA A 128 -9.96 1.13 -0.44
C ALA A 128 -10.74 1.80 0.72
N LEU A 129 -12.03 1.44 0.89
CA LEU A 129 -12.88 1.95 1.97
C LEU A 129 -12.44 1.44 3.34
N VAL A 130 -12.12 0.14 3.45
CA VAL A 130 -11.58 -0.45 4.70
C VAL A 130 -10.26 0.19 5.10
N SER A 131 -9.40 0.50 4.13
CA SER A 131 -8.12 1.19 4.38
C SER A 131 -8.34 2.60 4.96
N ARG A 132 -9.27 3.39 4.37
CA ARG A 132 -9.67 4.71 4.90
C ARG A 132 -10.20 4.59 6.34
N ASP A 133 -11.11 3.64 6.56
CA ASP A 133 -11.73 3.43 7.87
C ASP A 133 -10.69 3.01 8.92
N ALA A 134 -9.72 2.18 8.53
CA ALA A 134 -8.64 1.74 9.41
C ALA A 134 -7.79 2.93 9.92
N VAL A 135 -7.45 3.87 9.04
CA VAL A 135 -6.73 5.09 9.41
C VAL A 135 -7.59 5.99 10.30
N SER A 136 -8.86 6.22 9.94
CA SER A 136 -9.76 7.06 10.72
C SER A 136 -10.03 6.50 12.13
N LEU A 137 -10.11 5.18 12.27
CA LEU A 137 -10.32 4.51 13.57
C LEU A 137 -9.08 4.49 14.46
N THR A 138 -7.93 4.88 13.92
CA THR A 138 -6.67 5.08 14.67
C THR A 138 -6.32 6.54 14.83
N TYR A 139 -7.31 7.43 14.79
CA TYR A 139 -7.20 8.89 14.95
C TYR A 139 -6.52 9.62 13.77
N GLY A 140 -6.29 8.93 12.66
CA GLY A 140 -5.78 9.55 11.44
C GLY A 140 -6.87 10.29 10.64
N PRO A 141 -6.49 10.87 9.49
CA PRO A 141 -7.43 11.62 8.65
C PRO A 141 -8.55 10.75 8.09
N HIS A 142 -9.71 11.35 7.94
CA HIS A 142 -10.78 10.80 7.12
C HIS A 142 -10.77 11.49 5.75
N TRP A 143 -10.95 10.71 4.67
CA TRP A 143 -11.09 11.26 3.32
C TRP A 143 -12.22 10.60 2.55
N GLU A 144 -12.77 11.33 1.61
CA GLU A 144 -13.72 10.77 0.67
C GLU A 144 -13.01 9.88 -0.35
N VAL A 145 -13.45 8.64 -0.49
CA VAL A 145 -12.87 7.65 -1.40
C VAL A 145 -13.65 7.65 -2.71
N PRO A 146 -13.05 8.08 -3.84
CA PRO A 146 -13.66 7.83 -5.15
C PRO A 146 -13.79 6.33 -5.38
N THR A 147 -15.00 5.84 -5.65
CA THR A 147 -15.33 4.43 -5.89
C THR A 147 -15.77 4.20 -7.33
N GLY A 148 -15.92 2.94 -7.73
CA GLY A 148 -16.20 2.53 -9.11
C GLY A 148 -15.13 1.62 -9.69
N ARG A 149 -14.17 1.15 -8.85
CA ARG A 149 -13.18 0.14 -9.24
C ARG A 149 -13.86 -1.17 -9.54
N ARG A 150 -13.21 -1.93 -10.39
CA ARG A 150 -13.58 -3.31 -10.68
C ARG A 150 -12.45 -4.24 -10.29
N ASP A 151 -12.78 -5.49 -10.10
CA ASP A 151 -11.85 -6.51 -9.63
C ASP A 151 -11.07 -7.13 -10.78
N GLY A 152 -9.76 -7.22 -10.62
CA GLY A 152 -8.86 -7.94 -11.52
C GLY A 152 -9.11 -9.44 -11.48
N LYS A 153 -8.70 -10.13 -12.55
CA LYS A 153 -8.85 -11.58 -12.71
C LYS A 153 -7.53 -12.34 -12.64
N VAL A 154 -6.43 -11.61 -12.46
CA VAL A 154 -5.08 -12.16 -12.45
C VAL A 154 -4.38 -11.76 -11.17
N SER A 155 -3.69 -12.70 -10.53
CA SER A 155 -2.81 -12.45 -9.40
C SER A 155 -1.59 -13.35 -9.54
N ASN A 156 -0.38 -12.81 -9.47
CA ASN A 156 0.84 -13.54 -9.73
C ASN A 156 1.95 -13.19 -8.73
N ILE A 157 2.55 -14.21 -8.14
CA ILE A 157 3.64 -14.08 -7.16
C ILE A 157 4.85 -13.31 -7.73
N SER A 158 5.21 -13.53 -8.99
CA SER A 158 6.37 -12.87 -9.61
C SER A 158 6.15 -11.37 -9.77
N GLU A 159 4.91 -10.94 -10.05
CA GLU A 159 4.58 -9.51 -10.14
C GLU A 159 4.66 -8.83 -8.77
N ALA A 160 4.19 -9.50 -7.70
CA ALA A 160 4.33 -8.99 -6.34
C ALA A 160 5.81 -8.86 -5.94
N LEU A 161 6.65 -9.85 -6.26
CA LEU A 161 8.09 -9.80 -5.98
C LEU A 161 8.82 -8.71 -6.78
N ALA A 162 8.37 -8.40 -7.99
CA ALA A 162 8.98 -7.39 -8.85
C ALA A 162 8.56 -5.96 -8.50
N ASN A 163 7.35 -5.75 -7.99
CA ASN A 163 6.78 -4.42 -7.80
C ASN A 163 6.79 -3.93 -6.35
N LEU A 164 6.73 -4.84 -5.35
CA LEU A 164 6.73 -4.44 -3.95
C LEU A 164 8.13 -4.05 -3.49
N LEU A 165 8.21 -2.90 -2.84
CA LEU A 165 9.46 -2.33 -2.37
C LEU A 165 9.97 -3.06 -1.13
N PRO A 166 11.25 -3.49 -1.10
CA PRO A 166 11.82 -4.11 0.09
C PRO A 166 12.14 -3.05 1.16
N PRO A 167 12.16 -3.41 2.45
CA PRO A 167 12.44 -2.50 3.56
C PRO A 167 13.88 -1.95 3.55
N PHE A 168 14.75 -2.48 2.70
CA PHE A 168 16.14 -2.05 2.49
C PHE A 168 16.35 -1.25 1.20
N ALA A 169 15.28 -0.79 0.53
CA ALA A 169 15.37 0.03 -0.68
C ALA A 169 16.02 1.39 -0.39
N ASN A 170 16.89 1.84 -1.30
CA ASN A 170 17.48 3.19 -1.27
C ASN A 170 16.52 4.21 -1.89
N ILE A 171 16.84 5.50 -1.72
CA ILE A 171 15.97 6.60 -2.17
C ILE A 171 15.74 6.61 -3.69
N THR A 172 16.74 6.25 -4.49
CA THR A 172 16.61 6.19 -5.96
C THR A 172 15.61 5.12 -6.39
N THR A 173 15.69 3.93 -5.78
CA THR A 173 14.74 2.84 -6.01
C THR A 173 13.33 3.25 -5.60
N LEU A 174 13.16 3.88 -4.43
CA LEU A 174 11.88 4.35 -3.94
C LEU A 174 11.25 5.38 -4.90
N LYS A 175 12.01 6.41 -5.29
CA LYS A 175 11.54 7.45 -6.23
C LYS A 175 11.14 6.85 -7.58
N SER A 176 11.95 5.95 -8.13
CA SER A 176 11.66 5.30 -9.42
C SER A 176 10.38 4.45 -9.36
N ALA A 177 10.18 3.69 -8.28
CA ALA A 177 9.01 2.84 -8.12
C ALA A 177 7.71 3.66 -7.96
N PHE A 178 7.74 4.76 -7.18
CA PHE A 178 6.60 5.66 -7.05
C PHE A 178 6.28 6.37 -8.38
N ALA A 179 7.31 6.88 -9.06
CA ALA A 179 7.15 7.49 -10.39
C ALA A 179 6.53 6.52 -11.41
N ALA A 180 6.92 5.25 -11.41
CA ALA A 180 6.35 4.21 -12.27
C ALA A 180 4.84 3.97 -12.00
N LYS A 181 4.34 4.34 -10.82
CA LYS A 181 2.93 4.29 -10.46
C LYS A 181 2.21 5.66 -10.62
N GLY A 182 2.87 6.66 -11.22
CA GLY A 182 2.33 8.01 -11.37
C GLY A 182 2.25 8.81 -10.07
N LEU A 183 2.99 8.40 -9.04
CA LEU A 183 3.09 9.08 -7.74
C LEU A 183 4.39 9.89 -7.70
N ASN A 184 4.34 11.09 -7.14
CA ASN A 184 5.50 11.97 -7.08
C ASN A 184 6.31 11.78 -5.77
N VAL A 185 7.40 12.55 -5.62
CA VAL A 185 8.30 12.47 -4.46
C VAL A 185 7.58 12.88 -3.16
N LYS A 186 6.64 13.82 -3.23
CA LYS A 186 5.80 14.16 -2.07
C LYS A 186 4.92 12.98 -1.67
N ASP A 187 4.28 12.29 -2.64
CA ASP A 187 3.47 11.10 -2.35
C ASP A 187 4.30 9.99 -1.69
N LEU A 188 5.57 9.79 -2.11
CA LEU A 188 6.50 8.85 -1.48
C LEU A 188 6.68 9.14 0.01
N VAL A 189 7.12 10.35 0.37
CA VAL A 189 7.41 10.68 1.77
C VAL A 189 6.14 10.72 2.62
N VAL A 190 5.03 11.17 2.07
CA VAL A 190 3.73 11.22 2.74
C VAL A 190 3.18 9.82 3.02
N LEU A 191 3.15 8.93 2.02
CA LEU A 191 2.63 7.56 2.19
C LEU A 191 3.54 6.70 3.08
N SER A 192 4.85 6.97 3.13
CA SER A 192 5.76 6.36 4.11
C SER A 192 5.35 6.67 5.56
N GLY A 193 4.68 7.80 5.79
CA GLY A 193 4.10 8.16 7.09
C GLY A 193 3.07 7.17 7.62
N GLY A 194 2.51 6.30 6.75
CA GLY A 194 1.69 5.16 7.20
C GLY A 194 2.42 4.20 8.15
N HIS A 195 3.75 4.26 8.20
CA HIS A 195 4.58 3.51 9.16
C HIS A 195 4.49 4.06 10.60
N THR A 196 3.72 5.10 10.85
CA THR A 196 3.40 5.53 12.22
C THR A 196 2.62 4.48 12.99
N ILE A 197 1.82 3.63 12.31
CA ILE A 197 1.08 2.54 12.94
C ILE A 197 1.66 1.15 12.59
N GLY A 198 1.48 0.21 13.51
CA GLY A 198 1.79 -1.19 13.29
C GLY A 198 3.09 -1.68 13.91
N ARG A 199 3.45 -2.91 13.58
CA ARG A 199 4.64 -3.61 14.07
C ARG A 199 5.35 -4.34 12.94
N SER A 200 6.68 -4.29 12.92
CA SER A 200 7.53 -5.02 11.99
C SER A 200 8.14 -6.26 12.62
N LEU A 201 8.36 -7.30 11.83
CA LEU A 201 9.22 -8.42 12.20
C LEU A 201 10.68 -7.96 12.29
N CYS A 202 11.43 -8.47 13.27
CA CYS A 202 12.86 -8.19 13.41
C CYS A 202 13.64 -8.50 12.13
N SER A 203 13.30 -9.60 11.43
CA SER A 203 13.93 -10.01 10.18
C SER A 203 13.90 -8.96 9.06
N ALA A 204 12.99 -7.99 9.11
CA ALA A 204 12.89 -6.94 8.09
C ALA A 204 13.98 -5.85 8.23
N PHE A 205 14.70 -5.79 9.36
CA PHE A 205 15.71 -4.76 9.62
C PHE A 205 16.94 -5.26 10.40
N THR A 206 17.07 -6.57 10.63
CA THR A 206 18.25 -7.13 11.35
C THR A 206 19.55 -6.86 10.64
N ASN A 207 19.58 -6.70 9.30
CA ASN A 207 20.76 -6.26 8.57
C ASN A 207 21.30 -4.93 9.09
N ARG A 208 20.44 -3.96 9.44
CA ARG A 208 20.83 -2.66 10.00
C ARG A 208 21.45 -2.78 11.40
N LEU A 209 21.18 -3.85 12.11
CA LEU A 209 21.69 -4.08 13.47
C LEU A 209 23.01 -4.86 13.48
N TYR A 210 23.22 -5.76 12.54
CA TYR A 210 24.25 -6.80 12.69
C TYR A 210 25.16 -7.02 11.49
N ASN A 211 24.76 -6.64 10.27
CA ASN A 211 25.52 -6.93 9.07
C ASN A 211 25.17 -6.00 7.91
N PHE A 212 25.29 -4.70 8.14
CA PHE A 212 24.82 -3.69 7.19
C PHE A 212 25.62 -3.66 5.88
N THR A 213 26.97 -3.68 6.01
CA THR A 213 27.86 -3.72 4.82
C THR A 213 28.35 -5.12 4.47
N GLY A 214 27.86 -6.16 5.14
CA GLY A 214 28.37 -7.53 4.99
C GLY A 214 29.58 -7.86 5.87
N ARG A 215 30.04 -6.95 6.74
CA ARG A 215 31.24 -7.07 7.58
C ARG A 215 30.94 -7.23 9.07
N GLY A 216 29.71 -7.58 9.44
CA GLY A 216 29.31 -7.71 10.84
C GLY A 216 29.08 -6.39 11.56
N ASP A 217 28.83 -5.32 10.82
CA ASP A 217 28.67 -3.96 11.30
C ASP A 217 27.20 -3.53 11.44
N ALA A 218 26.97 -2.41 12.11
CA ALA A 218 25.66 -1.77 12.17
C ALA A 218 25.56 -0.65 11.13
N ASP A 219 24.31 -0.35 10.73
CA ASP A 219 24.00 0.80 9.90
C ASP A 219 24.43 2.10 10.59
N PRO A 220 25.37 2.88 10.02
CA PRO A 220 25.86 4.12 10.62
C PRO A 220 24.80 5.24 10.62
N THR A 221 23.74 5.09 9.83
CA THR A 221 22.62 6.05 9.80
C THR A 221 21.59 5.80 10.90
N LEU A 222 21.67 4.68 11.64
CA LEU A 222 20.77 4.38 12.74
C LEU A 222 21.32 4.93 14.07
N ASP A 223 20.49 5.60 14.86
CA ASP A 223 20.87 6.10 16.18
C ASP A 223 21.48 4.96 17.04
N PRO A 224 22.71 5.09 17.56
CA PRO A 224 23.41 3.99 18.24
C PRO A 224 22.70 3.51 19.51
N LYS A 225 22.05 4.41 20.26
CA LYS A 225 21.30 4.06 21.48
C LYS A 225 20.04 3.28 21.12
N TYR A 226 19.36 3.71 20.04
CA TYR A 226 18.20 3.01 19.55
C TYR A 226 18.57 1.62 19.01
N ALA A 227 19.65 1.51 18.23
CA ALA A 227 20.19 0.23 17.76
C ALA A 227 20.51 -0.73 18.93
N ALA A 228 21.15 -0.23 19.99
CA ALA A 228 21.43 -1.02 21.18
C ALA A 228 20.15 -1.54 21.86
N ASN A 229 19.08 -0.74 21.90
CA ASN A 229 17.79 -1.16 22.46
C ASN A 229 17.08 -2.19 21.57
N LEU A 230 17.15 -2.04 20.24
CA LEU A 230 16.61 -3.01 19.30
C LEU A 230 17.33 -4.37 19.40
N ARG A 231 18.65 -4.39 19.57
CA ARG A 231 19.43 -5.63 19.75
C ARG A 231 19.04 -6.43 21.01
N LYS A 232 18.50 -5.79 22.04
CA LYS A 232 17.94 -6.48 23.21
C LYS A 232 16.72 -7.31 22.85
N LYS A 233 15.90 -6.82 21.91
CA LYS A 233 14.65 -7.46 21.47
C LYS A 233 14.84 -8.39 20.27
N CYS A 234 15.61 -7.97 19.27
CA CYS A 234 15.83 -8.67 18.01
C CYS A 234 17.21 -9.34 18.00
N LYS A 235 17.28 -10.65 17.86
CA LYS A 235 18.53 -11.40 17.64
C LYS A 235 18.81 -11.56 16.15
N PRO A 236 20.05 -11.88 15.72
CA PRO A 236 20.42 -11.96 14.29
C PRO A 236 19.54 -12.89 13.45
N THR A 237 19.07 -14.00 14.03
CA THR A 237 18.25 -15.03 13.37
C THR A 237 16.78 -14.97 13.74
N ASP A 238 16.33 -13.88 14.40
CA ASP A 238 14.95 -13.75 14.86
C ASP A 238 14.00 -13.41 13.71
N VAL A 239 13.11 -14.32 13.40
CA VAL A 239 12.10 -14.19 12.34
C VAL A 239 10.68 -14.07 12.88
N THR A 240 10.49 -14.05 14.20
CA THR A 240 9.17 -14.11 14.85
C THR A 240 8.82 -12.89 15.68
N THR A 241 9.81 -12.30 16.36
CA THR A 241 9.59 -11.13 17.23
C THR A 241 9.15 -9.93 16.41
N ARG A 242 8.12 -9.25 16.92
CA ARG A 242 7.61 -8.00 16.34
C ARG A 242 7.94 -6.82 17.23
N VAL A 243 8.41 -5.74 16.61
CA VAL A 243 8.74 -4.46 17.23
C VAL A 243 7.79 -3.39 16.69
N GLU A 244 7.39 -2.47 17.54
CA GLU A 244 6.56 -1.33 17.18
C GLU A 244 7.28 -0.45 16.15
N MET A 245 6.55 -0.03 15.10
CA MET A 245 7.05 0.92 14.11
C MET A 245 7.28 2.28 14.77
N ASP A 246 6.33 2.67 15.61
CA ASP A 246 6.38 3.84 16.47
C ASP A 246 6.30 3.40 17.94
N PRO A 247 7.41 3.44 18.68
CA PRO A 247 7.44 2.96 20.05
C PRO A 247 6.56 3.78 21.00
N GLY A 248 5.50 3.13 21.51
CA GLY A 248 4.52 3.74 22.41
C GLY A 248 3.27 4.27 21.75
N SER A 249 3.28 4.52 20.42
CA SER A 249 2.18 5.09 19.64
C SER A 249 1.69 4.20 18.48
N PHE A 250 2.20 3.02 18.31
CA PHE A 250 1.98 2.14 17.15
C PHE A 250 0.51 1.78 16.81
N LYS A 251 -0.46 2.25 17.55
CA LYS A 251 -1.91 2.12 17.31
C LYS A 251 -2.59 3.46 17.07
N THR A 252 -1.85 4.56 17.08
CA THR A 252 -2.33 5.91 16.85
C THR A 252 -1.72 6.41 15.55
N PHE A 253 -2.56 6.88 14.64
CA PHE A 253 -2.09 7.45 13.38
C PHE A 253 -1.75 8.92 13.62
N ASP A 254 -0.47 9.22 13.77
CA ASP A 254 0.06 10.52 14.10
C ASP A 254 1.34 10.85 13.30
N GLU A 255 1.99 11.96 13.60
CA GLU A 255 3.19 12.44 12.92
C GLU A 255 4.51 11.98 13.56
N ASP A 256 4.46 11.24 14.65
CA ASP A 256 5.66 10.83 15.41
C ASP A 256 6.64 9.99 14.57
N TYR A 257 6.14 9.31 13.54
CA TYR A 257 6.95 8.70 12.49
C TYR A 257 8.03 9.65 11.95
N TYR A 258 7.70 10.90 11.60
CA TYR A 258 8.66 11.85 11.05
C TYR A 258 9.69 12.30 12.10
N THR A 259 9.27 12.43 13.35
CA THR A 259 10.18 12.67 14.48
C THR A 259 11.17 11.53 14.64
N LEU A 260 10.74 10.28 14.52
CA LEU A 260 11.62 9.10 14.57
C LEU A 260 12.59 9.09 13.39
N VAL A 261 12.12 9.34 12.16
CA VAL A 261 12.99 9.41 10.98
C VAL A 261 14.03 10.53 11.14
N ALA A 262 13.62 11.74 11.52
CA ALA A 262 14.53 12.87 11.75
C ALA A 262 15.59 12.58 12.82
N LYS A 263 15.23 11.82 13.88
CA LYS A 263 16.14 11.35 14.93
C LYS A 263 16.93 10.09 14.55
N ARG A 264 16.83 9.60 13.31
CA ARG A 264 17.46 8.35 12.84
C ARG A 264 17.04 7.12 13.64
N ARG A 265 15.75 7.02 14.00
CA ARG A 265 15.16 5.95 14.80
C ARG A 265 14.08 5.16 14.06
N SER A 266 14.00 5.29 12.74
CA SER A 266 13.15 4.44 11.92
C SER A 266 13.69 3.00 11.84
N LEU A 267 12.80 2.01 11.77
CA LEU A 267 13.20 0.59 11.67
C LEU A 267 13.79 0.27 10.30
N PHE A 268 13.16 0.70 9.22
CA PHE A 268 13.54 0.32 7.87
C PHE A 268 14.63 1.24 7.30
N GLN A 269 15.49 0.67 6.47
CA GLN A 269 16.44 1.44 5.67
C GLN A 269 15.70 2.35 4.67
N SER A 270 14.59 1.89 4.12
CA SER A 270 13.74 2.69 3.23
C SER A 270 13.19 3.95 3.90
N ASP A 271 12.87 3.90 5.20
CA ASP A 271 12.48 5.10 5.95
C ASP A 271 13.68 6.04 6.18
N ALA A 272 14.84 5.48 6.55
CA ALA A 272 16.06 6.27 6.75
C ALA A 272 16.50 6.95 5.45
N ALA A 273 16.30 6.31 4.29
CA ALA A 273 16.63 6.83 2.97
C ALA A 273 15.87 8.11 2.61
N LEU A 274 14.74 8.42 3.27
CA LEU A 274 14.03 9.69 3.09
C LEU A 274 14.87 10.92 3.52
N LEU A 275 15.94 10.72 4.28
CA LEU A 275 16.89 11.78 4.64
C LEU A 275 18.01 11.99 3.61
N ASP A 276 18.11 11.11 2.61
CA ASP A 276 19.16 11.14 1.57
C ASP A 276 18.79 12.01 0.35
N ASP A 277 17.53 12.45 0.26
CA ASP A 277 17.04 13.32 -0.81
C ASP A 277 16.57 14.65 -0.23
N PRO A 278 16.91 15.80 -0.84
CA PRO A 278 16.57 17.11 -0.28
C PRO A 278 15.07 17.36 -0.13
N GLU A 279 14.25 16.89 -1.07
CA GLU A 279 12.80 17.12 -1.06
C GLU A 279 12.10 16.28 0.02
N THR A 280 12.41 14.98 0.09
CA THR A 280 11.84 14.11 1.14
C THR A 280 12.33 14.50 2.52
N LYS A 281 13.62 14.87 2.67
CA LYS A 281 14.20 15.35 3.92
C LYS A 281 13.52 16.64 4.37
N ALA A 282 13.29 17.59 3.49
CA ALA A 282 12.60 18.84 3.84
C ALA A 282 11.21 18.56 4.40
N TYR A 283 10.46 17.64 3.79
CA TYR A 283 9.15 17.25 4.30
C TYR A 283 9.23 16.55 5.67
N VAL A 284 10.18 15.61 5.85
CA VAL A 284 10.41 14.94 7.14
C VAL A 284 10.67 15.96 8.24
N ILE A 285 11.58 16.90 8.00
CA ILE A 285 11.94 17.94 8.99
C ILE A 285 10.75 18.86 9.26
N LEU A 286 10.00 19.28 8.22
CA LEU A 286 8.80 20.08 8.39
C LEU A 286 7.81 19.41 9.33
N GLN A 287 7.42 18.16 9.07
CA GLN A 287 6.44 17.47 9.91
C GLN A 287 6.96 17.23 11.33
N ALA A 288 8.24 16.85 11.48
CA ALA A 288 8.86 16.64 12.79
C ALA A 288 8.94 17.90 13.64
N THR A 289 9.08 19.09 13.05
CA THR A 289 9.22 20.36 13.77
C THR A 289 7.90 21.11 13.97
N THR A 290 6.89 20.81 13.16
CA THR A 290 5.57 21.46 13.23
C THR A 290 4.48 20.57 13.81
N HIS A 291 4.84 19.44 14.39
CA HIS A 291 3.88 18.45 14.90
C HIS A 291 2.82 18.07 13.86
N GLY A 292 3.29 17.72 12.65
CA GLY A 292 2.42 17.21 11.60
C GLY A 292 1.48 18.21 10.96
N SER A 293 1.84 19.51 10.93
CA SER A 293 0.92 20.61 10.53
C SER A 293 0.18 20.38 9.21
N THR A 294 0.73 19.61 8.27
CA THR A 294 0.08 19.30 6.98
C THR A 294 -0.13 17.81 6.74
N PHE A 295 0.47 16.94 7.57
CA PHE A 295 0.52 15.49 7.31
C PHE A 295 -0.84 14.85 7.09
N ALA A 296 -1.81 15.11 7.95
CA ALA A 296 -3.14 14.52 7.84
C ALA A 296 -3.82 14.83 6.49
N LYS A 297 -3.76 16.10 6.06
CA LYS A 297 -4.29 16.53 4.76
C LYS A 297 -3.51 15.91 3.61
N ASP A 298 -2.20 15.99 3.64
CA ASP A 298 -1.33 15.46 2.59
C ASP A 298 -1.49 13.94 2.43
N PHE A 299 -1.64 13.22 3.55
CA PHE A 299 -1.87 11.77 3.55
C PHE A 299 -3.21 11.41 2.88
N ALA A 300 -4.28 12.12 3.22
CA ALA A 300 -5.58 11.95 2.59
C ALA A 300 -5.51 12.17 1.07
N GLU A 301 -4.84 13.24 0.62
CA GLU A 301 -4.64 13.54 -0.81
C GLU A 301 -3.82 12.46 -1.51
N SER A 302 -2.72 11.99 -0.90
CA SER A 302 -1.87 10.94 -1.46
C SER A 302 -2.57 9.58 -1.50
N MET A 303 -3.43 9.25 -0.51
CA MET A 303 -4.25 8.04 -0.53
C MET A 303 -5.32 8.08 -1.63
N VAL A 304 -5.89 9.23 -1.94
CA VAL A 304 -6.80 9.39 -3.10
C VAL A 304 -6.05 9.18 -4.41
N LYS A 305 -4.81 9.67 -4.55
CA LYS A 305 -3.96 9.44 -5.73
C LYS A 305 -3.58 7.96 -5.84
N LEU A 306 -3.10 7.35 -4.74
CA LEU A 306 -2.79 5.92 -4.69
C LEU A 306 -3.99 5.08 -5.15
N GLY A 307 -5.18 5.40 -4.67
CA GLY A 307 -6.42 4.69 -5.02
C GLY A 307 -6.82 4.78 -6.49
N LYS A 308 -6.16 5.59 -7.30
CA LYS A 308 -6.37 5.69 -8.75
C LYS A 308 -5.37 4.89 -9.58
N VAL A 309 -4.29 4.44 -8.96
CA VAL A 309 -3.21 3.71 -9.66
C VAL A 309 -3.76 2.44 -10.29
N GLY A 310 -3.69 2.33 -11.61
CA GLY A 310 -4.09 1.14 -12.37
C GLY A 310 -5.52 0.64 -12.11
N ALA A 311 -6.41 1.50 -11.61
CA ALA A 311 -7.78 1.10 -11.28
C ALA A 311 -8.56 0.67 -12.52
N LEU A 312 -9.12 -0.53 -12.50
CA LEU A 312 -10.04 -1.02 -13.53
C LEU A 312 -11.40 -0.37 -13.36
N THR A 313 -12.01 0.11 -14.44
CA THR A 313 -13.33 0.75 -14.44
C THR A 313 -14.18 0.32 -15.63
N GLY A 314 -15.43 0.74 -15.70
CA GLY A 314 -16.33 0.51 -16.84
C GLY A 314 -16.60 -0.97 -17.09
N LYS A 315 -16.06 -1.53 -18.17
CA LYS A 315 -16.22 -2.94 -18.56
C LYS A 315 -14.99 -3.80 -18.25
N ALA A 316 -13.88 -3.21 -17.77
CA ALA A 316 -12.67 -3.95 -17.42
C ALA A 316 -12.89 -4.75 -16.12
N GLY A 317 -12.24 -5.92 -16.00
CA GLY A 317 -12.39 -6.77 -14.81
C GLY A 317 -13.81 -7.26 -14.56
N GLU A 318 -14.15 -7.50 -13.30
CA GLU A 318 -15.45 -8.02 -12.86
C GLU A 318 -15.88 -7.43 -11.50
N ILE A 319 -17.03 -7.82 -10.98
CA ILE A 319 -17.41 -7.65 -9.57
C ILE A 319 -17.43 -9.05 -8.96
N ARG A 320 -16.39 -9.40 -8.21
CA ARG A 320 -16.30 -10.72 -7.57
C ARG A 320 -17.36 -10.89 -6.48
N LYS A 321 -17.98 -12.08 -6.43
CA LYS A 321 -18.89 -12.46 -5.34
C LYS A 321 -18.15 -12.81 -4.06
N HIS A 322 -16.95 -13.38 -4.22
CA HIS A 322 -16.02 -13.73 -3.16
C HIS A 322 -14.65 -13.16 -3.52
N CYS A 323 -14.05 -12.35 -2.63
CA CYS A 323 -12.82 -11.64 -2.98
C CYS A 323 -11.62 -12.57 -3.25
N ALA A 324 -11.66 -13.79 -2.74
CA ALA A 324 -10.59 -14.77 -2.92
C ALA A 324 -10.62 -15.54 -4.27
N PHE A 325 -11.67 -15.37 -5.09
CA PHE A 325 -11.88 -16.17 -6.31
C PHE A 325 -12.42 -15.30 -7.44
N VAL A 326 -11.98 -15.59 -8.66
CA VAL A 326 -12.59 -15.09 -9.89
C VAL A 326 -13.96 -15.75 -10.05
N ASN A 327 -14.96 -15.00 -10.54
CA ASN A 327 -16.30 -15.56 -10.81
C ASN A 327 -16.19 -16.63 -11.90
N GLN A 328 -16.96 -17.71 -11.71
CA GLN A 328 -17.13 -18.77 -12.69
C GLN A 328 -18.20 -18.41 -13.72
#